data_b871c0ac1e4b63f6d8785794fe76f155
#
_entry.id   b871c0ac1e4b63f6d8785794fe76f155
#
_cell.length_a   1.000
_cell.length_b   1.000
_cell.length_c   1.000
_cell.angle_alpha   90.00
_cell.angle_beta   90.00
_cell.angle_gamma   90.00
#
_symmetry.space_group_name_H-M   'P 1'
#
loop_
_entity.id
_entity.type
_entity.pdbx_description
1 polymer ?
#
loop_
_entity_poly.entity_id
_entity_poly.type
_entity_poly.pdbx_seq_one_letter_code
_entity_poly.pdbx_strand_id
1 'polypeptide(L)'
;MKKLLRALLLASLAALATLARAETLTVSAAASLTDALREIGPQFEAAHPGVEVRFNFGASGLLVQQLRQGAPVDLLLTADLASMDQAASLTLIRPETRIDFAGNVLVLIEAAKTAAPLRQLSDLSQPSVRRIAIGKPASVPAGRYAREVLEAAGLWDALQPKLVPADNVRQALDYVARGEVQAGFVYLSDAATQGDKLRVVQRFNVAVRYPGAVTQA
;
A
#
# COMPACT_ATOMS: atom_id res chain seq x y z
N MET A 1 62.57 9.03 8.51
CA MET A 1 61.62 10.06 8.07
C MET A 1 60.72 9.65 6.93
N LYS A 2 61.20 9.21 5.77
CA LYS A 2 60.37 8.80 4.60
C LYS A 2 59.37 7.65 4.87
N LYS A 3 59.69 6.68 5.71
CA LYS A 3 58.80 5.57 6.10
C LYS A 3 57.66 5.98 7.00
N LEU A 4 57.92 6.91 7.97
CA LEU A 4 56.86 7.48 8.81
C LEU A 4 55.88 8.37 8.03
N LEU A 5 56.38 9.14 7.08
CA LEU A 5 55.58 10.01 6.24
C LEU A 5 54.63 9.19 5.33
N ARG A 6 55.10 8.04 4.79
CA ARG A 6 54.27 7.10 4.02
C ARG A 6 53.22 6.41 4.86
N ALA A 7 53.54 6.05 6.11
CA ALA A 7 52.58 5.43 7.02
C ALA A 7 51.49 6.43 7.45
N LEU A 8 51.84 7.71 7.68
CA LEU A 8 50.85 8.77 7.96
C LEU A 8 49.96 9.08 6.75
N LEU A 9 50.49 9.06 5.51
CA LEU A 9 49.72 9.27 4.29
C LEU A 9 48.76 8.14 4.04
N LEU A 10 49.14 6.88 4.26
CA LEU A 10 48.28 5.70 4.13
C LEU A 10 47.20 5.68 5.23
N ALA A 11 47.51 6.07 6.45
CA ALA A 11 46.54 6.20 7.54
C ALA A 11 45.50 7.30 7.29
N SER A 12 45.93 8.46 6.73
CA SER A 12 44.99 9.53 6.36
C SER A 12 44.11 9.18 5.18
N LEU A 13 44.60 8.43 4.20
CA LEU A 13 43.78 7.93 3.07
C LEU A 13 42.76 6.90 3.54
N ALA A 14 43.10 6.02 4.49
CA ALA A 14 42.19 5.05 5.10
C ALA A 14 41.11 5.74 5.96
N ALA A 15 41.44 6.84 6.64
CA ALA A 15 40.49 7.60 7.43
C ALA A 15 39.47 8.42 6.60
N LEU A 16 39.81 8.80 5.37
CA LEU A 16 38.86 9.45 4.44
C LEU A 16 37.85 8.47 3.83
N ALA A 17 38.13 7.17 3.81
CA ALA A 17 37.23 6.15 3.22
C ALA A 17 36.04 5.81 4.12
N THR A 18 35.98 6.30 5.36
CA THR A 18 34.95 5.88 6.35
C THR A 18 33.76 6.83 6.50
N LEU A 19 33.62 7.86 5.65
CA LEU A 19 32.50 8.81 5.69
C LEU A 19 31.53 8.67 4.53
N ALA A 20 31.49 7.52 3.87
CA ALA A 20 30.38 7.24 2.97
C ALA A 20 29.10 7.04 3.80
N ARG A 21 28.44 8.16 4.13
CA ARG A 21 27.09 8.13 4.73
C ARG A 21 26.16 7.49 3.71
N ALA A 22 25.55 6.39 4.08
CA ALA A 22 24.54 5.79 3.22
C ALA A 22 23.45 6.84 2.90
N GLU A 23 23.19 7.05 1.62
CA GLU A 23 22.08 7.88 1.18
C GLU A 23 20.77 7.14 1.51
N THR A 24 19.88 7.78 2.25
CA THR A 24 18.60 7.17 2.61
C THR A 24 17.54 7.54 1.58
N LEU A 25 16.95 6.55 0.93
CA LEU A 25 15.78 6.70 0.07
C LEU A 25 14.51 6.34 0.85
N THR A 26 13.71 7.34 1.19
CA THR A 26 12.46 7.14 1.93
C THR A 26 11.28 6.99 0.97
N VAL A 27 10.63 5.83 0.99
CA VAL A 27 9.50 5.50 0.12
C VAL A 27 8.22 5.38 0.93
N SER A 28 7.25 6.28 0.71
CA SER A 28 5.88 6.15 1.22
C SER A 28 5.02 5.40 0.21
N ALA A 29 4.50 4.24 0.61
CA ALA A 29 3.80 3.34 -0.31
C ALA A 29 2.48 2.83 0.25
N ALA A 30 1.50 2.64 -0.63
CA ALA A 30 0.24 2.01 -0.29
C ALA A 30 0.46 0.64 0.37
N ALA A 31 -0.31 0.33 1.43
CA ALA A 31 -0.14 -0.89 2.22
C ALA A 31 -0.18 -2.19 1.41
N SER A 32 -0.91 -2.22 0.30
CA SER A 32 -0.96 -3.36 -0.63
C SER A 32 0.36 -3.66 -1.33
N LEU A 33 1.31 -2.72 -1.36
CA LEU A 33 2.63 -2.88 -1.96
C LEU A 33 3.66 -3.47 -0.98
N THR A 34 3.29 -3.70 0.28
CA THR A 34 4.24 -4.06 1.36
C THR A 34 5.12 -5.25 1.00
N ASP A 35 4.54 -6.36 0.55
CA ASP A 35 5.33 -7.58 0.32
C ASP A 35 6.23 -7.44 -0.89
N ALA A 36 5.71 -6.88 -2.00
CA ALA A 36 6.50 -6.64 -3.20
C ALA A 36 7.69 -5.70 -2.95
N LEU A 37 7.46 -4.59 -2.22
CA LEU A 37 8.53 -3.63 -1.94
C LEU A 37 9.55 -4.17 -0.93
N ARG A 38 9.14 -5.00 0.02
CA ARG A 38 10.07 -5.68 0.93
C ARG A 38 10.96 -6.70 0.22
N GLU A 39 10.48 -7.26 -0.89
CA GLU A 39 11.29 -8.13 -1.76
C GLU A 39 12.21 -7.33 -2.68
N ILE A 40 11.72 -6.21 -3.25
CA ILE A 40 12.45 -5.37 -4.18
C ILE A 40 13.53 -4.53 -3.48
N GLY A 41 13.25 -4.01 -2.28
CA GLY A 41 14.16 -3.11 -1.56
C GLY A 41 15.59 -3.65 -1.41
N PRO A 42 15.80 -4.86 -0.86
CA PRO A 42 17.13 -5.45 -0.74
C PRO A 42 17.83 -5.66 -2.08
N GLN A 43 17.08 -5.97 -3.15
CA GLN A 43 17.63 -6.11 -4.50
C GLN A 43 18.11 -4.77 -5.05
N PHE A 44 17.36 -3.70 -4.78
CA PHE A 44 17.73 -2.34 -5.16
C PHE A 44 18.99 -1.88 -4.40
N GLU A 45 19.05 -2.09 -3.07
CA GLU A 45 20.21 -1.77 -2.25
C GLU A 45 21.48 -2.53 -2.69
N ALA A 46 21.34 -3.80 -3.04
CA ALA A 46 22.44 -4.60 -3.57
C ALA A 46 22.95 -4.07 -4.93
N ALA A 47 22.07 -3.54 -5.77
CA ALA A 47 22.43 -2.95 -7.04
C ALA A 47 22.96 -1.51 -6.92
N HIS A 48 22.72 -0.83 -5.78
CA HIS A 48 23.12 0.55 -5.53
C HIS A 48 23.87 0.67 -4.19
N PRO A 49 25.14 0.21 -4.11
CA PRO A 49 25.91 0.25 -2.87
C PRO A 49 26.01 1.66 -2.30
N GLY A 50 25.68 1.80 -1.02
CA GLY A 50 25.64 3.09 -0.32
C GLY A 50 24.26 3.73 -0.24
N VAL A 51 23.22 3.10 -0.82
CA VAL A 51 21.81 3.50 -0.64
C VAL A 51 21.13 2.57 0.37
N GLU A 52 20.39 3.15 1.33
CA GLU A 52 19.48 2.45 2.25
C GLU A 52 18.04 2.83 1.91
N VAL A 53 17.16 1.85 1.67
CA VAL A 53 15.74 2.11 1.37
C VAL A 53 14.89 1.95 2.62
N ARG A 54 14.17 3.01 2.99
CA ARG A 54 13.23 3.00 4.11
C ARG A 54 11.80 3.11 3.62
N PHE A 55 10.97 2.17 4.04
CA PHE A 55 9.57 2.12 3.66
C PHE A 55 8.65 2.62 4.77
N ASN A 56 7.67 3.45 4.39
CA ASN A 56 6.53 3.84 5.20
C ASN A 56 5.26 3.33 4.50
N PHE A 57 4.60 2.30 5.06
CA PHE A 57 3.41 1.71 4.47
C PHE A 57 2.13 2.21 5.13
N GLY A 58 1.13 2.60 4.33
CA GLY A 58 -0.13 3.11 4.84
C GLY A 58 -1.23 3.23 3.79
N ALA A 59 -2.36 3.79 4.19
CA ALA A 59 -3.40 4.19 3.23
C ALA A 59 -2.92 5.37 2.39
N SER A 60 -3.14 5.33 1.07
CA SER A 60 -2.64 6.36 0.15
C SER A 60 -3.03 7.78 0.55
N GLY A 61 -4.29 8.00 0.96
CA GLY A 61 -4.75 9.32 1.40
C GLY A 61 -4.07 9.80 2.69
N LEU A 62 -3.71 8.89 3.62
CA LEU A 62 -2.94 9.24 4.84
C LEU A 62 -1.49 9.57 4.50
N LEU A 63 -0.88 8.85 3.56
CA LEU A 63 0.49 9.16 3.09
C LEU A 63 0.57 10.55 2.46
N VAL A 64 -0.43 10.93 1.64
CA VAL A 64 -0.53 12.29 1.09
C VAL A 64 -0.67 13.34 2.20
N GLN A 65 -1.45 13.05 3.25
CA GLN A 65 -1.58 13.95 4.40
C GLN A 65 -0.26 14.09 5.17
N GLN A 66 0.48 13.00 5.40
CA GLN A 66 1.79 13.03 6.03
C GLN A 66 2.79 13.89 5.21
N LEU A 67 2.80 13.70 3.90
CA LEU A 67 3.64 14.49 3.00
C LEU A 67 3.28 15.99 3.06
N ARG A 68 1.98 16.32 3.08
CA ARG A 68 1.50 17.70 3.27
C ARG A 68 1.94 18.32 4.61
N GLN A 69 2.15 17.48 5.63
CA GLN A 69 2.64 17.90 6.95
C GLN A 69 4.17 17.98 7.02
N GLY A 70 4.86 17.78 5.89
CA GLY A 70 6.32 17.88 5.80
C GLY A 70 7.07 16.60 6.15
N ALA A 71 6.42 15.43 6.03
CA ALA A 71 7.15 14.17 6.17
C ALA A 71 8.28 14.09 5.12
N PRO A 72 9.52 13.75 5.50
CA PRO A 72 10.65 13.64 4.59
C PRO A 72 10.52 12.34 3.77
N VAL A 73 9.98 12.45 2.57
CA VAL A 73 9.69 11.33 1.66
C VAL A 73 10.24 11.67 0.29
N ASP A 74 10.99 10.76 -0.32
CA ASP A 74 11.57 10.94 -1.65
C ASP A 74 10.66 10.40 -2.76
N LEU A 75 9.92 9.31 -2.48
CA LEU A 75 9.05 8.64 -3.43
C LEU A 75 7.68 8.34 -2.83
N LEU A 76 6.61 8.75 -3.51
CA LEU A 76 5.23 8.43 -3.16
C LEU A 76 4.64 7.42 -4.14
N LEU A 77 4.15 6.28 -3.63
CA LEU A 77 3.49 5.21 -4.39
C LEU A 77 2.05 5.02 -3.86
N THR A 78 1.05 5.34 -4.67
CA THR A 78 -0.36 5.23 -4.26
C THR A 78 -1.07 4.07 -4.95
N ALA A 79 -2.23 3.66 -4.43
CA ALA A 79 -3.05 2.58 -4.98
C ALA A 79 -4.31 3.10 -5.70
N ASP A 80 -4.35 4.38 -6.03
CA ASP A 80 -5.34 5.00 -6.89
C ASP A 80 -4.85 6.33 -7.47
N LEU A 81 -5.50 6.74 -8.56
CA LEU A 81 -5.21 8.00 -9.22
C LEU A 81 -5.63 9.19 -8.34
N ALA A 82 -6.76 9.10 -7.63
CA ALA A 82 -7.31 10.20 -6.83
C ALA A 82 -6.33 10.68 -5.74
N SER A 83 -5.64 9.78 -5.06
CA SER A 83 -4.61 10.16 -4.07
C SER A 83 -3.41 10.83 -4.73
N MET A 84 -2.96 10.35 -5.89
CA MET A 84 -1.84 10.96 -6.61
C MET A 84 -2.24 12.33 -7.21
N ASP A 85 -3.46 12.47 -7.72
CA ASP A 85 -4.00 13.75 -8.20
C ASP A 85 -4.10 14.77 -7.07
N GLN A 86 -4.50 14.33 -5.87
CA GLN A 86 -4.47 15.16 -4.68
C GLN A 86 -3.05 15.62 -4.33
N ALA A 87 -2.06 14.72 -4.37
CA ALA A 87 -0.66 15.09 -4.13
C ALA A 87 -0.16 16.10 -5.17
N ALA A 88 -0.52 15.92 -6.44
CA ALA A 88 -0.18 16.86 -7.51
C ALA A 88 -0.83 18.23 -7.31
N SER A 89 -2.13 18.27 -6.99
CA SER A 89 -2.87 19.53 -6.77
C SER A 89 -2.34 20.34 -5.59
N LEU A 90 -1.74 19.67 -4.61
CA LEU A 90 -1.06 20.28 -3.45
C LEU A 90 0.42 20.58 -3.71
N THR A 91 0.91 20.39 -4.92
CA THR A 91 2.31 20.61 -5.32
C THR A 91 3.31 19.80 -4.45
N LEU A 92 2.92 18.59 -4.04
CA LEU A 92 3.74 17.72 -3.18
C LEU A 92 4.66 16.77 -3.97
N ILE A 93 4.43 16.64 -5.27
CA ILE A 93 5.19 15.76 -6.16
C ILE A 93 5.71 16.54 -7.38
N ARG A 94 6.66 15.96 -8.07
CA ARG A 94 7.15 16.41 -9.38
C ARG A 94 6.30 15.76 -10.46
N PRO A 95 5.35 16.47 -11.10
CA PRO A 95 4.37 15.87 -12.02
C PRO A 95 5.01 15.15 -13.21
N GLU A 96 6.15 15.62 -13.69
CA GLU A 96 6.92 15.05 -14.80
C GLU A 96 7.52 13.67 -14.49
N THR A 97 7.59 13.30 -13.20
CA THR A 97 8.09 11.99 -12.75
C THR A 97 6.98 10.97 -12.57
N ARG A 98 5.71 11.38 -12.70
CA ARG A 98 4.57 10.51 -12.47
C ARG A 98 4.46 9.41 -13.52
N ILE A 99 4.37 8.18 -13.06
CA ILE A 99 4.14 7.00 -13.90
C ILE A 99 3.08 6.09 -13.28
N ASP A 100 2.30 5.41 -14.10
CA ASP A 100 1.44 4.29 -13.68
C ASP A 100 2.26 3.00 -13.84
N PHE A 101 2.79 2.47 -12.74
CA PHE A 101 3.76 1.36 -12.80
C PHE A 101 3.14 -0.03 -12.58
N ALA A 102 1.93 -0.11 -12.04
CA ALA A 102 1.25 -1.38 -11.79
C ALA A 102 -0.28 -1.23 -11.82
N GLY A 103 -0.97 -2.37 -11.84
CA GLY A 103 -2.41 -2.48 -11.71
C GLY A 103 -2.79 -3.60 -10.75
N ASN A 104 -4.08 -3.65 -10.36
CA ASN A 104 -4.61 -4.69 -9.49
C ASN A 104 -6.08 -4.96 -9.79
N VAL A 105 -6.68 -5.89 -9.06
CA VAL A 105 -8.10 -6.24 -9.15
C VAL A 105 -8.71 -6.14 -7.76
N LEU A 106 -9.80 -5.36 -7.62
CA LEU A 106 -10.59 -5.38 -6.39
C LEU A 106 -11.34 -6.69 -6.29
N VAL A 107 -11.35 -7.30 -5.11
CA VAL A 107 -12.06 -8.55 -4.85
C VAL A 107 -12.85 -8.48 -3.55
N LEU A 108 -13.99 -9.20 -3.53
CA LEU A 108 -14.70 -9.58 -2.32
C LEU A 108 -14.13 -10.91 -1.84
N ILE A 109 -13.74 -10.96 -0.58
CA ILE A 109 -13.19 -12.17 0.06
C ILE A 109 -14.02 -12.58 1.28
N GLU A 110 -13.91 -13.87 1.62
CA GLU A 110 -14.37 -14.43 2.90
C GLU A 110 -13.35 -15.44 3.41
N ALA A 111 -13.50 -15.89 4.66
CA ALA A 111 -12.71 -17.00 5.19
C ALA A 111 -12.98 -18.28 4.37
N ALA A 112 -11.95 -19.05 4.04
CA ALA A 112 -12.09 -20.27 3.23
C ALA A 112 -12.97 -21.34 3.89
N LYS A 113 -12.96 -21.39 5.23
CA LYS A 113 -13.80 -22.30 6.03
C LYS A 113 -14.96 -21.52 6.64
N THR A 114 -16.06 -21.44 5.91
CA THR A 114 -17.31 -20.82 6.37
C THR A 114 -18.48 -21.79 6.20
N ALA A 115 -19.43 -21.77 7.15
CA ALA A 115 -20.60 -22.65 7.12
C ALA A 115 -21.62 -22.24 6.03
N ALA A 116 -21.65 -20.97 5.65
CA ALA A 116 -22.55 -20.42 4.65
C ALA A 116 -21.75 -19.58 3.63
N PRO A 117 -21.12 -20.22 2.63
CA PRO A 117 -20.26 -19.53 1.69
C PRO A 117 -21.05 -18.58 0.77
N LEU A 118 -20.52 -17.36 0.62
CA LEU A 118 -21.04 -16.35 -0.29
C LEU A 118 -20.75 -16.76 -1.75
N ARG A 119 -21.62 -16.40 -2.68
CA ARG A 119 -21.45 -16.68 -4.10
C ARG A 119 -21.26 -15.42 -4.93
N GLN A 120 -21.82 -14.31 -4.49
CA GLN A 120 -21.83 -13.04 -5.21
C GLN A 120 -22.01 -11.86 -4.25
N LEU A 121 -21.86 -10.64 -4.78
CA LEU A 121 -21.94 -9.39 -4.02
C LEU A 121 -23.28 -9.22 -3.27
N SER A 122 -24.40 -9.57 -3.90
CA SER A 122 -25.73 -9.43 -3.29
C SER A 122 -25.94 -10.31 -2.04
N ASP A 123 -25.15 -11.37 -1.88
CA ASP A 123 -25.22 -12.23 -0.69
C ASP A 123 -24.78 -11.51 0.59
N LEU A 124 -24.11 -10.36 0.48
CA LEU A 124 -23.78 -9.48 1.62
C LEU A 124 -25.03 -8.98 2.35
N SER A 125 -26.20 -8.95 1.68
CA SER A 125 -27.46 -8.56 2.30
C SER A 125 -28.06 -9.64 3.20
N GLN A 126 -27.61 -10.88 3.15
CA GLN A 126 -28.12 -11.99 3.95
C GLN A 126 -27.99 -11.69 5.46
N PRO A 127 -28.93 -12.17 6.29
CA PRO A 127 -28.88 -12.00 7.76
C PRO A 127 -27.63 -12.64 8.41
N SER A 128 -27.07 -13.69 7.79
CA SER A 128 -25.84 -14.36 8.25
C SER A 128 -24.60 -13.47 8.11
N VAL A 129 -24.60 -12.49 7.21
CA VAL A 129 -23.53 -11.50 7.06
C VAL A 129 -23.85 -10.30 7.94
N ARG A 130 -23.16 -10.19 9.05
CA ARG A 130 -23.36 -9.12 10.03
C ARG A 130 -22.29 -8.03 9.96
N ARG A 131 -21.08 -8.40 9.52
CA ARG A 131 -19.91 -7.50 9.50
C ARG A 131 -19.13 -7.69 8.21
N ILE A 132 -18.77 -6.59 7.56
CA ILE A 132 -18.05 -6.55 6.28
C ILE A 132 -16.89 -5.57 6.42
N ALA A 133 -15.65 -6.03 6.28
CA ALA A 133 -14.49 -5.16 6.31
C ALA A 133 -14.40 -4.32 5.03
N ILE A 134 -14.21 -3.03 5.20
CA ILE A 134 -13.98 -2.08 4.11
C ILE A 134 -12.94 -1.05 4.53
N GLY A 135 -12.00 -0.73 3.68
CA GLY A 135 -11.13 0.43 3.92
C GLY A 135 -11.97 1.71 4.06
N LYS A 136 -11.58 2.64 4.93
CA LYS A 136 -12.25 3.94 5.05
C LYS A 136 -12.25 4.66 3.68
N PRO A 137 -13.39 4.88 3.02
CA PRO A 137 -13.40 5.44 1.65
C PRO A 137 -12.74 6.82 1.55
N ALA A 138 -12.74 7.59 2.65
CA ALA A 138 -12.11 8.91 2.67
C ALA A 138 -10.58 8.87 2.48
N SER A 139 -9.89 7.78 2.87
CA SER A 139 -8.43 7.72 2.87
C SER A 139 -7.84 6.46 2.24
N VAL A 140 -8.62 5.37 2.12
CA VAL A 140 -8.15 4.06 1.64
C VAL A 140 -8.66 3.81 0.22
N PRO A 141 -7.78 3.68 -0.78
CA PRO A 141 -8.17 3.42 -2.18
C PRO A 141 -9.11 2.22 -2.36
N ALA A 142 -8.77 1.06 -1.78
CA ALA A 142 -9.63 -0.13 -1.84
C ALA A 142 -11.04 0.13 -1.29
N GLY A 143 -11.18 1.01 -0.30
CA GLY A 143 -12.46 1.43 0.24
C GLY A 143 -13.25 2.33 -0.71
N ARG A 144 -12.59 3.22 -1.46
CA ARG A 144 -13.23 4.01 -2.53
C ARG A 144 -13.78 3.13 -3.63
N TYR A 145 -12.95 2.23 -4.15
CA TYR A 145 -13.39 1.26 -5.17
C TYR A 145 -14.51 0.35 -4.67
N ALA A 146 -14.44 -0.11 -3.41
CA ALA A 146 -15.51 -0.93 -2.82
C ALA A 146 -16.82 -0.13 -2.71
N ARG A 147 -16.76 1.14 -2.32
CA ARG A 147 -17.92 2.03 -2.29
C ARG A 147 -18.53 2.20 -3.69
N GLU A 148 -17.73 2.48 -4.69
CA GLU A 148 -18.18 2.61 -6.10
C GLU A 148 -18.92 1.33 -6.56
N VAL A 149 -18.38 0.16 -6.27
CA VAL A 149 -18.99 -1.13 -6.59
C VAL A 149 -20.32 -1.32 -5.87
N LEU A 150 -20.38 -0.98 -4.58
CA LEU A 150 -21.60 -1.10 -3.77
C LEU A 150 -22.67 -0.09 -4.19
N GLU A 151 -22.27 1.14 -4.52
CA GLU A 151 -23.19 2.18 -5.05
C GLU A 151 -23.75 1.76 -6.42
N ALA A 152 -22.90 1.28 -7.32
CA ALA A 152 -23.33 0.80 -8.63
C ALA A 152 -24.31 -0.40 -8.55
N ALA A 153 -24.19 -1.23 -7.51
CA ALA A 153 -25.08 -2.33 -7.23
C ALA A 153 -26.34 -1.94 -6.42
N GLY A 154 -26.47 -0.67 -6.01
CA GLY A 154 -27.58 -0.19 -5.16
C GLY A 154 -27.56 -0.77 -3.73
N LEU A 155 -26.39 -1.24 -3.26
CA LEU A 155 -26.23 -1.92 -1.96
C LEU A 155 -25.59 -1.03 -0.88
N TRP A 156 -25.03 0.11 -1.25
CA TRP A 156 -24.23 0.93 -0.32
C TRP A 156 -25.01 1.30 0.94
N ASP A 157 -26.18 1.91 0.80
CA ASP A 157 -26.96 2.41 1.95
C ASP A 157 -27.45 1.27 2.83
N ALA A 158 -27.93 0.19 2.23
CA ALA A 158 -28.44 -0.98 2.96
C ALA A 158 -27.35 -1.72 3.75
N LEU A 159 -26.09 -1.69 3.27
CA LEU A 159 -24.98 -2.36 3.91
C LEU A 159 -24.21 -1.48 4.91
N GLN A 160 -24.41 -0.17 4.94
CA GLN A 160 -23.71 0.73 5.85
C GLN A 160 -23.70 0.26 7.34
N PRO A 161 -24.81 -0.25 7.91
CA PRO A 161 -24.81 -0.73 9.29
C PRO A 161 -23.93 -1.97 9.53
N LYS A 162 -23.56 -2.68 8.45
CA LYS A 162 -22.70 -3.87 8.52
C LYS A 162 -21.22 -3.55 8.25
N LEU A 163 -20.90 -2.36 7.76
CA LEU A 163 -19.55 -2.00 7.38
C LEU A 163 -18.65 -1.79 8.59
N VAL A 164 -17.48 -2.43 8.58
CA VAL A 164 -16.41 -2.27 9.57
C VAL A 164 -15.25 -1.56 8.88
N PRO A 165 -15.03 -0.27 9.21
CA PRO A 165 -14.00 0.52 8.57
C PRO A 165 -12.60 0.07 9.01
N ALA A 166 -11.70 -0.07 8.04
CA ALA A 166 -10.28 -0.38 8.24
C ALA A 166 -9.41 0.83 7.87
N ASP A 167 -8.30 1.01 8.56
CA ASP A 167 -7.37 2.13 8.34
C ASP A 167 -6.52 1.96 7.07
N ASN A 168 -6.40 0.73 6.57
CA ASN A 168 -5.79 0.39 5.28
C ASN A 168 -6.32 -0.98 4.80
N VAL A 169 -5.95 -1.37 3.56
CA VAL A 169 -6.43 -2.62 2.96
C VAL A 169 -5.91 -3.87 3.68
N ARG A 170 -4.71 -3.83 4.27
CA ARG A 170 -4.14 -4.98 5.02
C ARG A 170 -4.89 -5.22 6.32
N GLN A 171 -5.33 -4.18 7.00
CA GLN A 171 -6.20 -4.33 8.16
C GLN A 171 -7.56 -4.94 7.78
N ALA A 172 -8.14 -4.57 6.64
CA ALA A 172 -9.36 -5.21 6.14
C ALA A 172 -9.14 -6.70 5.85
N LEU A 173 -8.01 -7.05 5.23
CA LEU A 173 -7.58 -8.43 5.00
C LEU A 173 -7.48 -9.22 6.31
N ASP A 174 -6.81 -8.65 7.32
CA ASP A 174 -6.60 -9.28 8.63
C ASP A 174 -7.91 -9.57 9.35
N TYR A 175 -8.88 -8.66 9.29
CA TYR A 175 -10.20 -8.87 9.90
C TYR A 175 -10.91 -10.09 9.31
N VAL A 176 -10.83 -10.29 7.99
CA VAL A 176 -11.41 -11.49 7.35
C VAL A 176 -10.59 -12.73 7.68
N ALA A 177 -9.27 -12.66 7.60
CA ALA A 177 -8.39 -13.81 7.85
C ALA A 177 -8.49 -14.35 9.30
N ARG A 178 -8.81 -13.46 10.26
CA ARG A 178 -9.03 -13.82 11.66
C ARG A 178 -10.47 -14.20 11.98
N GLY A 179 -11.39 -14.13 11.01
CA GLY A 179 -12.81 -14.41 11.22
C GLY A 179 -13.54 -13.34 12.06
N GLU A 180 -12.98 -12.15 12.19
CA GLU A 180 -13.60 -11.04 12.94
C GLU A 180 -14.80 -10.45 12.19
N VAL A 181 -14.84 -10.65 10.86
CA VAL A 181 -15.91 -10.28 9.95
C VAL A 181 -16.19 -11.41 8.97
N GLN A 182 -17.39 -11.44 8.36
CA GLN A 182 -17.78 -12.50 7.44
C GLN A 182 -17.19 -12.30 6.04
N ALA A 183 -17.00 -11.05 5.61
CA ALA A 183 -16.48 -10.73 4.28
C ALA A 183 -15.67 -9.42 4.31
N GLY A 184 -14.93 -9.13 3.24
CA GLY A 184 -14.21 -7.87 3.11
C GLY A 184 -13.78 -7.58 1.69
N PHE A 185 -13.49 -6.30 1.42
CA PHE A 185 -12.98 -5.84 0.14
C PHE A 185 -11.48 -5.55 0.25
N VAL A 186 -10.72 -6.24 -0.60
CA VAL A 186 -9.25 -6.11 -0.69
C VAL A 186 -8.81 -6.21 -2.15
N TYR A 187 -7.52 -6.14 -2.41
CA TYR A 187 -7.00 -6.45 -3.74
C TYR A 187 -6.66 -7.94 -3.88
N LEU A 188 -6.65 -8.42 -5.12
CA LEU A 188 -6.33 -9.82 -5.42
C LEU A 188 -4.91 -10.19 -4.93
N SER A 189 -3.95 -9.27 -5.05
CA SER A 189 -2.59 -9.46 -4.52
C SER A 189 -2.58 -9.60 -3.00
N ASP A 190 -3.43 -8.86 -2.27
CA ASP A 190 -3.54 -9.00 -0.82
C ASP A 190 -4.13 -10.37 -0.44
N ALA A 191 -5.20 -10.80 -1.11
CA ALA A 191 -5.81 -12.10 -0.89
C ALA A 191 -4.79 -13.25 -1.10
N ALA A 192 -3.96 -13.13 -2.13
CA ALA A 192 -2.93 -14.14 -2.46
C ALA A 192 -1.91 -14.33 -1.32
N THR A 193 -1.63 -13.32 -0.49
CA THR A 193 -0.69 -13.45 0.63
C THR A 193 -1.18 -14.38 1.74
N GLN A 194 -2.48 -14.67 1.80
CA GLN A 194 -3.08 -15.51 2.84
C GLN A 194 -3.26 -16.98 2.43
N GLY A 195 -2.90 -17.34 1.18
CA GLY A 195 -3.02 -18.71 0.66
C GLY A 195 -4.42 -19.29 0.87
N ASP A 196 -4.48 -20.49 1.46
CA ASP A 196 -5.73 -21.25 1.64
C ASP A 196 -6.63 -20.74 2.79
N LYS A 197 -6.26 -19.65 3.48
CA LYS A 197 -7.08 -19.10 4.57
C LYS A 197 -8.30 -18.34 4.08
N LEU A 198 -8.22 -17.79 2.87
CA LEU A 198 -9.24 -16.95 2.28
C LEU A 198 -9.74 -17.52 0.94
N ARG A 199 -10.98 -17.20 0.62
CA ARG A 199 -11.58 -17.48 -0.67
C ARG A 199 -12.02 -16.18 -1.32
N VAL A 200 -11.68 -16.02 -2.60
CA VAL A 200 -12.22 -14.94 -3.43
C VAL A 200 -13.66 -15.32 -3.83
N VAL A 201 -14.60 -14.49 -3.42
CA VAL A 201 -16.03 -14.64 -3.74
C VAL A 201 -16.31 -14.08 -5.13
N GLN A 202 -15.83 -12.85 -5.37
CA GLN A 202 -16.07 -12.13 -6.62
C GLN A 202 -14.92 -11.18 -6.95
N ARG A 203 -14.62 -11.04 -8.23
CA ARG A 203 -13.69 -10.05 -8.79
C ARG A 203 -14.48 -8.92 -9.43
N PHE A 204 -14.01 -7.67 -9.30
CA PHE A 204 -14.68 -6.50 -9.85
C PHE A 204 -13.86 -5.88 -10.98
N ASN A 205 -14.53 -5.51 -12.05
CA ASN A 205 -13.91 -4.82 -13.18
C ASN A 205 -13.83 -3.30 -12.90
N VAL A 206 -12.98 -2.92 -11.95
CA VAL A 206 -12.64 -1.52 -11.68
C VAL A 206 -11.17 -1.30 -12.04
N ALA A 207 -10.87 -0.15 -12.63
CA ALA A 207 -9.51 0.16 -13.09
C ALA A 207 -8.60 0.58 -11.93
N VAL A 208 -8.10 -0.41 -11.18
CA VAL A 208 -7.13 -0.15 -10.10
C VAL A 208 -5.77 0.12 -10.70
N ARG A 209 -5.23 1.33 -10.48
CA ARG A 209 -3.91 1.74 -10.94
C ARG A 209 -3.03 2.16 -9.77
N TYR A 210 -1.74 1.90 -9.90
CA TYR A 210 -0.73 2.29 -8.93
C TYR A 210 0.19 3.34 -9.57
N PRO A 211 -0.08 4.61 -9.36
CA PRO A 211 0.84 5.66 -9.76
C PRO A 211 1.94 5.86 -8.71
N GLY A 212 3.14 6.19 -9.21
CA GLY A 212 4.30 6.60 -8.43
C GLY A 212 4.84 7.94 -8.90
N ALA A 213 5.40 8.73 -7.99
CA ALA A 213 6.05 9.99 -8.33
C ALA A 213 7.12 10.37 -7.29
N VAL A 214 8.16 11.07 -7.74
CA VAL A 214 9.15 11.73 -6.87
C VAL A 214 8.47 12.90 -6.17
N THR A 215 8.78 13.11 -4.90
CA THR A 215 8.23 14.22 -4.12
C THR A 215 8.96 15.54 -4.37
N GLN A 216 8.42 16.64 -3.86
CA GLN A 216 9.06 17.97 -3.91
C GLN A 216 9.98 18.23 -2.70
N ALA A 217 10.10 17.27 -1.76
CA ALA A 217 10.88 17.42 -0.54
C ALA A 217 12.39 17.57 -0.80
#